data_e4c76c452a2660c33fe77ca86374fada
#
_entry.id   e4c76c452a2660c33fe77ca86374fada
#
_cell.length_a   1.000
_cell.length_b   1.000
_cell.length_c   1.000
_cell.angle_alpha   90.00
_cell.angle_beta   90.00
_cell.angle_gamma   90.00
#
_symmetry.space_group_name_H-M   'P 1'
#
loop_
_entity.id
_entity.type
_entity.pdbx_description
1 polymer ?
#
loop_
_entity_poly.entity_id
_entity_poly.type
_entity_poly.pdbx_seq_one_letter_code
_entity_poly.pdbx_strand_id
1 'polypeptide(L)'
;GRDHRAKGMLRYVGQHYLQFAETGEWFIKGGADSPENFLGYVEFDGTYRHGKAGGRRRGEAEASKLHRYEPHRRDWRPGDPTWRDGKGRNIIGALNYLASKGMNSVYMLTMNVTGDGKDVWPWTSHDERFRFDCSKLDQWEIVFSHMDRLGLMLHLITQETENDQLLDRGELGIERKLYYRELIARFAHHLAITWNLGEENTNTDAQRKAFARYIHALDPYDHPVVCHTFPGRYDRIYEPLLGYEHFEGPSLQTNDTHRQTLRWVTRSVAAGRKWIVCLDEIGPANTGVKPDADDPAHDEVRT
;
A
#
# COMPACT_ATOMS: atom_id res chain seq x y z
N GLY A 1 -0.71 16.36 -24.31
CA GLY A 1 0.50 16.44 -23.51
C GLY A 1 0.88 15.06 -23.00
N ARG A 2 2.14 14.82 -22.72
CA ARG A 2 2.57 13.58 -22.04
C ARG A 2 2.36 13.77 -20.55
N ASP A 3 1.73 12.80 -19.88
CA ASP A 3 1.62 12.73 -18.43
C ASP A 3 2.67 11.77 -17.83
N HIS A 4 2.59 11.49 -16.53
CA HIS A 4 3.56 10.67 -15.82
C HIS A 4 3.73 9.25 -16.39
N ARG A 5 2.73 8.71 -17.08
CA ARG A 5 2.78 7.41 -17.74
C ARG A 5 3.86 7.33 -18.83
N ALA A 6 4.27 8.47 -19.38
CA ALA A 6 5.36 8.52 -20.36
C ALA A 6 6.74 8.19 -19.77
N LYS A 7 6.89 8.10 -18.45
CA LYS A 7 8.12 7.66 -17.77
C LYS A 7 8.33 6.13 -17.87
N GLY A 8 7.28 5.40 -18.25
CA GLY A 8 7.28 3.95 -18.32
C GLY A 8 7.18 3.28 -16.95
N MET A 9 7.43 1.98 -16.95
CA MET A 9 7.36 1.13 -15.75
C MET A 9 8.42 1.51 -14.73
N LEU A 10 8.03 1.58 -13.47
CA LEU A 10 8.97 1.74 -12.35
C LEU A 10 9.55 0.37 -11.98
N ARG A 11 10.88 0.24 -12.00
CA ARG A 11 11.56 -1.04 -11.85
C ARG A 11 12.63 -1.03 -10.76
N TYR A 12 12.81 -2.17 -10.11
CA TYR A 12 14.01 -2.47 -9.37
C TYR A 12 15.14 -2.84 -10.36
N VAL A 13 16.28 -2.15 -10.25
CA VAL A 13 17.42 -2.30 -11.16
C VAL A 13 18.70 -2.72 -10.42
N GLY A 14 18.58 -3.41 -9.30
CA GLY A 14 19.71 -3.84 -8.48
C GLY A 14 20.43 -2.68 -7.77
N GLN A 15 19.73 -1.59 -7.51
CA GLN A 15 20.23 -0.41 -6.82
C GLN A 15 19.37 -0.06 -5.60
N HIS A 16 19.74 0.98 -4.87
CA HIS A 16 19.01 1.42 -3.67
C HIS A 16 17.77 2.28 -3.96
N TYR A 17 17.53 2.58 -5.23
CA TYR A 17 16.36 3.31 -5.70
C TYR A 17 15.73 2.57 -6.89
N LEU A 18 14.45 2.75 -7.06
CA LEU A 18 13.73 2.35 -8.25
C LEU A 18 14.01 3.31 -9.40
N GLN A 19 13.84 2.85 -10.63
CA GLN A 19 14.11 3.63 -11.84
C GLN A 19 12.98 3.48 -12.85
N PHE A 20 12.60 4.56 -13.49
CA PHE A 20 11.64 4.53 -14.59
C PHE A 20 12.28 4.00 -15.86
N ALA A 21 11.63 3.00 -16.48
CA ALA A 21 12.21 2.24 -17.60
C ALA A 21 12.44 3.07 -18.86
N GLU A 22 11.54 4.04 -19.19
CA GLU A 22 11.63 4.81 -20.42
C GLU A 22 12.52 6.05 -20.29
N THR A 23 12.56 6.67 -19.10
CA THR A 23 13.32 7.93 -18.93
C THR A 23 14.65 7.72 -18.23
N GLY A 24 14.84 6.59 -17.52
CA GLY A 24 16.01 6.36 -16.68
C GLY A 24 16.06 7.24 -15.43
N GLU A 25 15.01 8.00 -15.14
CA GLU A 25 14.94 8.81 -13.92
C GLU A 25 14.86 7.95 -12.68
N TRP A 26 15.60 8.35 -11.64
CA TRP A 26 15.51 7.73 -10.32
C TRP A 26 14.22 8.14 -9.62
N PHE A 27 13.58 7.18 -8.97
CA PHE A 27 12.40 7.41 -8.16
C PHE A 27 12.80 7.60 -6.69
N ILE A 28 12.60 8.81 -6.18
CA ILE A 28 12.75 9.12 -4.76
C ILE A 28 11.34 9.15 -4.17
N LYS A 29 11.01 8.10 -3.41
CA LYS A 29 9.70 7.93 -2.81
C LYS A 29 9.41 9.05 -1.80
N GLY A 30 8.27 9.69 -1.95
CA GLY A 30 7.71 10.64 -1.00
C GLY A 30 6.19 10.57 -1.07
N GLY A 31 5.53 10.12 -0.01
CA GLY A 31 4.11 9.86 -0.07
C GLY A 31 3.45 9.74 1.29
N ALA A 32 2.15 9.49 1.25
CA ALA A 32 1.33 9.26 2.43
C ALA A 32 1.32 7.77 2.77
N ASP A 33 1.61 7.44 4.03
CA ASP A 33 1.37 6.14 4.63
C ASP A 33 0.02 6.09 5.36
N SER A 34 -0.53 7.23 5.68
CA SER A 34 -1.82 7.39 6.34
C SER A 34 -2.81 8.14 5.46
N PRO A 35 -4.06 7.66 5.40
CA PRO A 35 -4.57 6.45 6.05
C PRO A 35 -4.11 5.17 5.30
N GLU A 36 -3.50 4.22 6.00
CA GLU A 36 -3.07 2.93 5.42
C GLU A 36 -4.23 2.11 4.85
N ASN A 37 -5.42 2.22 5.46
CA ASN A 37 -6.65 1.64 4.92
C ASN A 37 -7.38 2.60 3.96
N PHE A 38 -6.64 3.24 3.06
CA PHE A 38 -7.13 4.20 2.08
C PHE A 38 -8.30 3.67 1.25
N LEU A 39 -8.31 2.37 0.96
CA LEU A 39 -9.38 1.71 0.22
C LEU A 39 -10.62 1.37 1.07
N GLY A 40 -10.61 1.65 2.36
CA GLY A 40 -11.79 1.56 3.23
C GLY A 40 -12.80 2.70 2.99
N TYR A 41 -13.16 2.93 1.73
CA TYR A 41 -13.95 4.07 1.28
C TYR A 41 -15.43 3.71 1.11
N VAL A 42 -16.31 4.58 1.61
CA VAL A 42 -17.75 4.33 1.75
C VAL A 42 -18.50 4.16 0.42
N GLU A 43 -17.98 4.71 -0.68
CA GLU A 43 -18.66 4.67 -1.98
C GLU A 43 -18.22 3.50 -2.87
N PHE A 44 -17.28 2.65 -2.42
CA PHE A 44 -17.02 1.40 -3.10
C PHE A 44 -18.16 0.40 -2.86
N ASP A 45 -18.55 -0.31 -3.89
CA ASP A 45 -19.59 -1.34 -3.80
C ASP A 45 -19.19 -2.44 -2.81
N GLY A 46 -20.15 -3.00 -2.10
CA GLY A 46 -19.93 -4.08 -1.14
C GLY A 46 -18.96 -3.72 0.01
N THR A 47 -18.60 -2.45 0.18
CA THR A 47 -17.74 -2.01 1.28
C THR A 47 -18.59 -1.59 2.46
N TYR A 48 -18.33 -2.20 3.61
CA TYR A 48 -19.00 -1.90 4.87
C TYR A 48 -18.05 -2.19 6.02
N ARG A 49 -18.33 -1.63 7.17
CA ARG A 49 -17.60 -1.95 8.38
C ARG A 49 -18.17 -3.22 8.99
N HIS A 50 -17.30 -4.18 9.31
CA HIS A 50 -17.66 -5.42 10.00
C HIS A 50 -17.22 -5.42 11.46
N GLY A 51 -15.98 -5.01 11.76
CA GLY A 51 -15.43 -5.01 13.10
C GLY A 51 -16.16 -4.09 14.08
N LYS A 52 -16.18 -4.46 15.35
CA LYS A 52 -16.51 -3.53 16.43
C LYS A 52 -15.40 -2.49 16.49
N ALA A 53 -15.74 -1.22 16.79
CA ALA A 53 -14.75 -0.23 17.18
C ALA A 53 -13.98 -0.76 18.39
N GLY A 54 -12.91 -1.47 18.14
CA GLY A 54 -12.03 -2.05 19.16
C GLY A 54 -11.06 -1.02 19.69
N GLY A 55 -11.52 0.22 19.86
CA GLY A 55 -10.67 1.29 20.28
C GLY A 55 -10.18 1.11 21.71
N ARG A 56 -8.91 0.78 21.86
CA ARG A 56 -8.20 0.86 23.13
C ARG A 56 -7.78 2.29 23.46
N ARG A 57 -7.88 3.24 22.52
CA ARG A 57 -7.48 4.64 22.66
C ARG A 57 -8.64 5.59 22.36
N ARG A 58 -8.62 6.75 23.03
CA ARG A 58 -9.63 7.80 22.84
C ARG A 58 -9.54 8.31 21.40
N GLY A 59 -10.62 8.21 20.63
CA GLY A 59 -10.65 8.59 19.19
C GLY A 59 -10.80 7.42 18.21
N GLU A 60 -10.47 6.19 18.60
CA GLU A 60 -10.53 5.03 17.71
C GLU A 60 -11.96 4.67 17.26
N ALA A 61 -12.98 5.08 18.01
CA ALA A 61 -14.37 4.89 17.62
C ALA A 61 -14.74 5.63 16.32
N GLU A 62 -14.16 6.81 16.10
CA GLU A 62 -14.32 7.56 14.84
C GLU A 62 -13.40 7.00 13.75
N ALA A 63 -12.16 6.62 14.09
CA ALA A 63 -11.22 5.98 13.18
C ALA A 63 -11.78 4.70 12.54
N SER A 64 -12.71 4.02 13.21
CA SER A 64 -13.34 2.79 12.71
C SER A 64 -14.47 2.98 11.70
N LYS A 65 -14.91 4.21 11.40
CA LYS A 65 -15.86 4.49 10.30
C LYS A 65 -15.12 4.46 8.97
N LEU A 66 -15.81 4.01 7.90
CA LEU A 66 -15.25 4.08 6.55
C LEU A 66 -14.87 5.52 6.17
N HIS A 67 -13.83 5.66 5.37
CA HIS A 67 -13.42 6.95 4.84
C HIS A 67 -14.47 7.55 3.92
N ARG A 68 -14.64 8.88 3.98
CA ARG A 68 -15.54 9.64 3.11
C ARG A 68 -14.78 10.62 2.22
N TYR A 69 -13.62 11.10 2.65
CA TYR A 69 -12.79 12.09 1.96
C TYR A 69 -13.58 13.34 1.52
N GLU A 70 -14.61 13.73 2.27
CA GLU A 70 -15.55 14.81 1.90
C GLU A 70 -14.87 16.16 1.61
N PRO A 71 -13.88 16.62 2.38
CA PRO A 71 -13.17 17.86 2.07
C PRO A 71 -12.51 17.87 0.71
N HIS A 72 -12.05 16.71 0.24
CA HIS A 72 -11.36 16.56 -1.04
C HIS A 72 -12.30 16.54 -2.25
N ARG A 73 -13.62 16.58 -2.08
CA ARG A 73 -14.55 16.75 -3.19
C ARG A 73 -14.25 17.99 -4.04
N ARG A 74 -13.73 19.05 -3.43
CA ARG A 74 -13.33 20.29 -4.10
C ARG A 74 -12.09 20.15 -4.97
N ASP A 75 -11.24 19.13 -4.72
CA ASP A 75 -10.02 18.86 -5.47
C ASP A 75 -10.29 18.00 -6.71
N TRP A 76 -11.47 17.40 -6.83
CA TRP A 76 -11.92 16.73 -8.04
C TRP A 76 -12.14 17.75 -9.16
N ARG A 77 -11.68 17.43 -10.36
CA ARG A 77 -11.74 18.34 -11.53
C ARG A 77 -12.64 17.79 -12.61
N PRO A 78 -13.34 18.63 -13.39
CA PRO A 78 -14.09 18.17 -14.57
C PRO A 78 -13.19 17.36 -15.51
N GLY A 79 -13.63 16.15 -15.84
CA GLY A 79 -12.85 15.18 -16.65
C GLY A 79 -12.07 14.15 -15.85
N ASP A 80 -12.01 14.28 -14.53
CA ASP A 80 -11.50 13.20 -13.66
C ASP A 80 -12.51 12.05 -13.57
N PRO A 81 -12.05 10.81 -13.34
CA PRO A 81 -12.93 9.66 -13.31
C PRO A 81 -13.91 9.71 -12.14
N THR A 82 -15.03 9.01 -12.37
CA THR A 82 -16.07 8.71 -11.38
C THR A 82 -16.70 7.38 -11.76
N TRP A 83 -17.50 6.82 -10.88
CA TRP A 83 -18.35 5.68 -11.19
C TRP A 83 -19.78 5.96 -10.75
N ARG A 84 -20.75 5.20 -11.28
CA ARG A 84 -22.19 5.26 -10.94
C ARG A 84 -22.66 6.61 -10.37
N ASP A 85 -23.38 7.37 -11.10
CA ASP A 85 -24.02 8.63 -10.65
C ASP A 85 -23.04 9.65 -10.03
N GLY A 86 -21.77 9.58 -10.41
CA GLY A 86 -20.74 10.52 -9.97
C GLY A 86 -20.13 10.21 -8.60
N LYS A 87 -20.22 8.95 -8.13
CA LYS A 87 -19.46 8.46 -6.98
C LYS A 87 -17.93 8.50 -7.25
N GLY A 88 -17.15 8.48 -6.19
CA GLY A 88 -15.69 8.47 -6.25
C GLY A 88 -15.04 9.85 -6.31
N ARG A 89 -15.79 10.93 -6.44
CA ARG A 89 -15.20 12.28 -6.54
C ARG A 89 -14.29 12.62 -5.36
N ASN A 90 -14.67 12.17 -4.17
CA ASN A 90 -13.94 12.52 -2.96
C ASN A 90 -12.58 11.80 -2.88
N ILE A 91 -12.53 10.50 -3.16
CA ILE A 91 -11.27 9.73 -3.16
C ILE A 91 -10.36 10.13 -4.34
N ILE A 92 -10.92 10.40 -5.50
CA ILE A 92 -10.18 10.93 -6.66
C ILE A 92 -9.64 12.34 -6.36
N GLY A 93 -10.43 13.17 -5.70
CA GLY A 93 -9.98 14.48 -5.20
C GLY A 93 -8.84 14.36 -4.19
N ALA A 94 -8.90 13.42 -3.27
CA ALA A 94 -7.81 13.17 -2.32
C ALA A 94 -6.49 12.84 -3.03
N LEU A 95 -6.53 12.03 -4.08
CA LEU A 95 -5.34 11.75 -4.90
C LEU A 95 -4.83 12.99 -5.64
N ASN A 96 -5.73 13.80 -6.19
CA ASN A 96 -5.35 15.09 -6.80
C ASN A 96 -4.66 16.00 -5.80
N TYR A 97 -5.18 16.07 -4.58
CA TYR A 97 -4.58 16.85 -3.50
C TYR A 97 -3.17 16.36 -3.19
N LEU A 98 -2.98 15.06 -2.93
CA LEU A 98 -1.65 14.48 -2.66
C LEU A 98 -0.66 14.80 -3.78
N ALA A 99 -1.04 14.56 -5.04
CA ALA A 99 -0.20 14.88 -6.19
C ALA A 99 0.12 16.37 -6.28
N SER A 100 -0.83 17.27 -5.95
CA SER A 100 -0.61 18.72 -5.95
C SER A 100 0.40 19.17 -4.88
N LYS A 101 0.61 18.36 -3.84
CA LYS A 101 1.61 18.59 -2.80
C LYS A 101 2.97 17.96 -3.12
N GLY A 102 3.14 17.41 -4.32
CA GLY A 102 4.37 16.79 -4.77
C GLY A 102 4.58 15.36 -4.23
N MET A 103 3.55 14.75 -3.63
CA MET A 103 3.58 13.34 -3.26
C MET A 103 3.60 12.46 -4.51
N ASN A 104 4.31 11.32 -4.43
CA ASN A 104 4.45 10.39 -5.55
C ASN A 104 4.21 8.92 -5.16
N SER A 105 3.66 8.67 -3.97
CA SER A 105 3.33 7.34 -3.48
C SER A 105 2.16 7.39 -2.51
N VAL A 106 1.34 6.34 -2.52
CA VAL A 106 0.31 6.10 -1.50
C VAL A 106 0.48 4.68 -1.00
N TYR A 107 0.62 4.54 0.32
CA TYR A 107 0.72 3.29 1.06
C TYR A 107 -0.70 2.84 1.41
N MET A 108 -1.13 1.63 1.00
CA MET A 108 -2.51 1.21 1.20
C MET A 108 -2.70 -0.29 1.31
N LEU A 109 -3.51 -0.69 2.28
CA LEU A 109 -3.95 -2.07 2.50
C LEU A 109 -4.96 -2.51 1.44
N THR A 110 -4.80 -3.75 0.96
CA THR A 110 -5.78 -4.45 0.13
C THR A 110 -6.57 -5.49 0.91
N MET A 111 -6.14 -5.81 2.14
CA MET A 111 -6.86 -6.66 3.09
C MET A 111 -6.64 -6.19 4.53
N ASN A 112 -7.73 -5.80 5.16
CA ASN A 112 -7.87 -5.59 6.60
C ASN A 112 -9.29 -6.00 7.01
N VAL A 113 -9.42 -7.15 7.64
CA VAL A 113 -10.70 -7.68 8.14
C VAL A 113 -10.66 -7.67 9.66
N THR A 114 -11.37 -6.74 10.28
CA THR A 114 -11.40 -6.55 11.74
C THR A 114 -10.03 -6.29 12.40
N GLY A 115 -9.04 -5.89 11.64
CA GLY A 115 -7.75 -5.44 12.15
C GLY A 115 -7.80 -3.98 12.61
N ASP A 116 -6.64 -3.38 12.79
CA ASP A 116 -6.54 -1.98 13.17
C ASP A 116 -7.08 -1.06 12.07
N GLY A 117 -7.78 0.00 12.45
CA GLY A 117 -8.35 0.97 11.54
C GLY A 117 -9.65 0.54 10.84
N LYS A 118 -9.71 0.71 9.53
CA LYS A 118 -10.92 0.50 8.71
C LYS A 118 -10.85 -0.79 7.91
N ASP A 119 -12.01 -1.43 7.78
CA ASP A 119 -12.11 -2.67 7.01
C ASP A 119 -11.90 -2.46 5.52
N VAL A 120 -11.07 -3.32 4.93
CA VAL A 120 -10.80 -3.41 3.48
C VAL A 120 -10.72 -4.88 3.08
N TRP A 121 -11.41 -5.28 2.03
CA TRP A 121 -11.26 -6.60 1.44
C TRP A 121 -11.72 -6.63 -0.02
N PRO A 122 -11.16 -7.52 -0.86
CA PRO A 122 -11.53 -7.59 -2.28
C PRO A 122 -12.73 -8.51 -2.55
N TRP A 123 -13.23 -9.20 -1.55
CA TRP A 123 -14.30 -10.21 -1.68
C TRP A 123 -15.69 -9.60 -1.57
N THR A 124 -16.72 -10.43 -1.87
CA THR A 124 -18.13 -10.04 -1.78
C THR A 124 -18.62 -9.84 -0.34
N SER A 125 -17.93 -10.41 0.66
CA SER A 125 -18.16 -10.18 2.09
C SER A 125 -16.87 -10.39 2.90
N HIS A 126 -16.90 -9.97 4.16
CA HIS A 126 -15.76 -10.07 5.09
C HIS A 126 -15.34 -11.51 5.42
N ASP A 127 -16.24 -12.48 5.29
CA ASP A 127 -16.03 -13.91 5.55
C ASP A 127 -15.87 -14.77 4.28
N GLU A 128 -15.98 -14.16 3.11
CA GLU A 128 -15.74 -14.83 1.82
C GLU A 128 -14.24 -14.87 1.49
N ARG A 129 -13.76 -15.90 0.78
CA ARG A 129 -12.36 -16.05 0.36
C ARG A 129 -12.21 -16.47 -1.10
N PHE A 130 -13.27 -16.93 -1.73
CA PHE A 130 -13.23 -17.51 -3.08
C PHE A 130 -13.98 -16.67 -4.13
N ARG A 131 -14.88 -15.79 -3.70
CA ARG A 131 -15.67 -14.92 -4.60
C ARG A 131 -15.26 -13.47 -4.44
N PHE A 132 -14.56 -12.96 -5.43
CA PHE A 132 -14.16 -11.56 -5.50
C PHE A 132 -15.32 -10.67 -5.90
N ASP A 133 -15.37 -9.48 -5.35
CA ASP A 133 -16.34 -8.44 -5.74
C ASP A 133 -15.81 -7.69 -6.96
N CYS A 134 -16.16 -8.17 -8.15
CA CYS A 134 -15.68 -7.59 -9.40
C CYS A 134 -16.04 -6.11 -9.52
N SER A 135 -17.24 -5.70 -9.08
CA SER A 135 -17.63 -4.29 -9.13
C SER A 135 -16.74 -3.39 -8.27
N LYS A 136 -16.42 -3.83 -7.06
CA LYS A 136 -15.48 -3.13 -6.17
C LYS A 136 -14.08 -3.06 -6.78
N LEU A 137 -13.58 -4.19 -7.30
CA LEU A 137 -12.25 -4.25 -7.90
C LEU A 137 -12.14 -3.40 -9.17
N ASP A 138 -13.21 -3.30 -9.98
CA ASP A 138 -13.27 -2.39 -11.12
C ASP A 138 -13.25 -0.92 -10.65
N GLN A 139 -13.81 -0.62 -9.49
CA GLN A 139 -13.73 0.72 -8.90
C GLN A 139 -12.32 1.01 -8.35
N TRP A 140 -11.63 0.03 -7.77
CA TRP A 140 -10.21 0.16 -7.42
C TRP A 140 -9.36 0.41 -8.66
N GLU A 141 -9.64 -0.29 -9.77
CA GLU A 141 -8.96 -0.06 -11.05
C GLU A 141 -9.10 1.39 -11.53
N ILE A 142 -10.28 2.00 -11.39
CA ILE A 142 -10.49 3.41 -11.72
C ILE A 142 -9.57 4.32 -10.88
N VAL A 143 -9.47 4.03 -9.57
CA VAL A 143 -8.60 4.76 -8.65
C VAL A 143 -7.13 4.58 -9.02
N PHE A 144 -6.68 3.36 -9.28
CA PHE A 144 -5.30 3.03 -9.60
C PHE A 144 -4.87 3.58 -10.95
N SER A 145 -5.74 3.51 -11.97
CA SER A 145 -5.52 4.16 -13.27
C SER A 145 -5.37 5.68 -13.13
N HIS A 146 -6.10 6.29 -12.21
CA HIS A 146 -5.95 7.72 -11.93
C HIS A 146 -4.61 8.03 -11.24
N MET A 147 -4.15 7.16 -10.34
CA MET A 147 -2.82 7.27 -9.71
C MET A 147 -1.69 7.21 -10.76
N ASP A 148 -1.76 6.31 -11.74
CA ASP A 148 -0.80 6.28 -12.85
C ASP A 148 -0.73 7.63 -13.59
N ARG A 149 -1.87 8.25 -13.86
CA ARG A 149 -1.93 9.56 -14.52
C ARG A 149 -1.28 10.67 -13.70
N LEU A 150 -1.43 10.58 -12.37
CA LEU A 150 -0.87 11.54 -11.42
C LEU A 150 0.60 11.29 -11.08
N GLY A 151 1.13 10.11 -11.42
CA GLY A 151 2.49 9.70 -11.06
C GLY A 151 2.61 9.25 -9.60
N LEU A 152 1.52 8.74 -9.03
CA LEU A 152 1.47 8.19 -7.68
C LEU A 152 1.71 6.68 -7.72
N MET A 153 2.77 6.20 -7.09
CA MET A 153 3.06 4.78 -6.94
C MET A 153 2.04 4.11 -6.01
N LEU A 154 1.58 2.94 -6.41
CA LEU A 154 0.76 2.04 -5.60
C LEU A 154 1.66 1.21 -4.68
N HIS A 155 1.77 1.57 -3.42
CA HIS A 155 2.41 0.72 -2.42
C HIS A 155 1.32 -0.17 -1.81
N LEU A 156 1.13 -1.36 -2.39
CA LEU A 156 0.05 -2.27 -2.05
C LEU A 156 0.47 -3.24 -0.94
N ILE A 157 -0.16 -3.08 0.23
CA ILE A 157 0.05 -3.95 1.38
C ILE A 157 -0.98 -5.06 1.33
N THR A 158 -0.52 -6.30 1.36
CA THR A 158 -1.38 -7.45 1.11
C THR A 158 -2.18 -7.89 2.33
N GLN A 159 -1.83 -7.43 3.53
CA GLN A 159 -2.54 -7.79 4.76
C GLN A 159 -2.11 -6.90 5.93
N GLU A 160 -3.02 -6.71 6.89
CA GLU A 160 -2.75 -6.20 8.22
C GLU A 160 -2.20 -7.31 9.13
N THR A 161 -1.49 -6.96 10.21
CA THR A 161 -0.90 -7.93 11.14
C THR A 161 -1.92 -8.88 11.76
N GLU A 162 -3.11 -8.39 12.11
CA GLU A 162 -4.21 -9.23 12.62
C GLU A 162 -4.71 -10.24 11.59
N ASN A 163 -4.40 -10.02 10.33
CA ASN A 163 -4.80 -10.88 9.23
C ASN A 163 -3.69 -11.81 8.71
N ASP A 164 -2.52 -11.82 9.34
CA ASP A 164 -1.39 -12.67 8.93
C ASP A 164 -1.76 -14.16 8.82
N GLN A 165 -2.69 -14.60 9.67
CA GLN A 165 -3.17 -15.98 9.70
C GLN A 165 -4.53 -16.19 9.05
N LEU A 166 -5.17 -15.13 8.52
CA LEU A 166 -6.54 -15.17 8.01
C LEU A 166 -6.70 -16.11 6.81
N LEU A 167 -5.76 -16.03 5.87
CA LEU A 167 -5.75 -16.89 4.69
C LEU A 167 -4.90 -18.12 4.94
N ASP A 168 -5.49 -19.31 4.79
CA ASP A 168 -4.82 -20.61 4.94
C ASP A 168 -4.00 -20.76 6.23
N ARG A 169 -4.38 -20.09 7.32
CA ARG A 169 -3.65 -20.05 8.60
C ARG A 169 -2.20 -19.59 8.44
N GLY A 170 -1.97 -18.59 7.57
CA GLY A 170 -0.66 -18.02 7.29
C GLY A 170 0.15 -18.77 6.24
N GLU A 171 -0.34 -19.88 5.72
CA GLU A 171 0.35 -20.66 4.68
C GLU A 171 0.07 -20.11 3.26
N LEU A 172 0.90 -20.53 2.30
CA LEU A 172 0.65 -20.29 0.88
C LEU A 172 -0.30 -21.36 0.33
N GLY A 173 -1.51 -21.41 0.89
CA GLY A 173 -2.56 -22.34 0.48
C GLY A 173 -3.43 -21.80 -0.65
N ILE A 174 -4.62 -22.36 -0.80
CA ILE A 174 -5.50 -22.03 -1.94
C ILE A 174 -6.09 -20.63 -1.85
N GLU A 175 -6.48 -20.18 -0.64
CA GLU A 175 -7.08 -18.86 -0.43
C GLU A 175 -6.07 -17.76 -0.74
N ARG A 176 -4.85 -17.85 -0.18
CA ARG A 176 -3.77 -16.89 -0.39
C ARG A 176 -3.30 -16.87 -1.85
N LYS A 177 -3.19 -18.02 -2.49
CA LYS A 177 -2.85 -18.11 -3.91
C LYS A 177 -3.90 -17.44 -4.79
N LEU A 178 -5.19 -17.67 -4.53
CA LEU A 178 -6.27 -17.01 -5.25
C LEU A 178 -6.24 -15.50 -5.04
N TYR A 179 -6.04 -15.07 -3.80
CA TYR A 179 -5.94 -13.66 -3.45
C TYR A 179 -4.81 -12.96 -4.21
N TYR A 180 -3.59 -13.48 -4.15
CA TYR A 180 -2.46 -12.89 -4.89
C TYR A 180 -2.68 -12.93 -6.41
N ARG A 181 -3.20 -14.03 -6.93
CA ARG A 181 -3.50 -14.15 -8.37
C ARG A 181 -4.50 -13.11 -8.85
N GLU A 182 -5.53 -12.86 -8.08
CA GLU A 182 -6.55 -11.88 -8.45
C GLU A 182 -5.98 -10.46 -8.42
N LEU A 183 -5.24 -10.09 -7.36
CA LEU A 183 -4.60 -8.78 -7.29
C LEU A 183 -3.60 -8.57 -8.44
N ILE A 184 -2.75 -9.55 -8.69
CA ILE A 184 -1.72 -9.46 -9.75
C ILE A 184 -2.40 -9.41 -11.13
N ALA A 185 -3.35 -10.30 -11.40
CA ALA A 185 -4.03 -10.36 -12.69
C ALA A 185 -4.78 -9.06 -13.03
N ARG A 186 -5.31 -8.38 -12.01
CA ARG A 186 -6.03 -7.11 -12.22
C ARG A 186 -5.11 -5.91 -12.26
N PHE A 187 -4.13 -5.85 -11.37
CA PHE A 187 -3.46 -4.58 -11.06
C PHE A 187 -1.98 -4.54 -11.44
N ALA A 188 -1.31 -5.66 -11.72
CA ALA A 188 0.13 -5.65 -12.02
C ALA A 188 0.48 -4.86 -13.31
N HIS A 189 -0.48 -4.53 -14.15
CA HIS A 189 -0.24 -3.72 -15.34
C HIS A 189 -0.01 -2.23 -15.06
N HIS A 190 -0.27 -1.76 -13.82
CA HIS A 190 0.00 -0.37 -13.43
C HIS A 190 1.51 -0.10 -13.43
N LEU A 191 1.88 1.13 -13.77
CA LEU A 191 3.26 1.46 -14.08
C LEU A 191 4.19 1.54 -12.87
N ALA A 192 3.65 1.80 -11.70
CA ALA A 192 4.45 1.98 -10.49
C ALA A 192 3.79 1.24 -9.31
N ILE A 193 4.24 0.01 -9.06
CA ILE A 193 3.76 -0.83 -7.95
C ILE A 193 4.93 -1.24 -7.06
N THR A 194 4.65 -1.38 -5.77
CA THR A 194 5.43 -2.17 -4.82
C THR A 194 4.49 -3.09 -4.08
N TRP A 195 4.76 -4.40 -4.13
CA TRP A 195 4.04 -5.40 -3.35
C TRP A 195 4.62 -5.49 -1.95
N ASN A 196 3.83 -5.23 -0.92
CA ASN A 196 4.24 -5.35 0.47
C ASN A 196 3.57 -6.58 1.09
N LEU A 197 4.36 -7.46 1.69
CA LEU A 197 3.90 -8.74 2.23
C LEU A 197 3.00 -8.60 3.46
N GLY A 198 2.95 -7.44 4.07
CA GLY A 198 2.04 -7.16 5.18
C GLY A 198 2.51 -6.01 6.06
N GLU A 199 1.55 -5.36 6.68
CA GLU A 199 1.73 -4.38 7.75
C GLU A 199 2.16 -5.10 9.03
N GLU A 200 3.13 -4.55 9.75
CA GLU A 200 3.68 -5.13 11.01
C GLU A 200 3.84 -6.65 10.99
N ASN A 201 4.28 -7.21 9.87
CA ASN A 201 4.23 -8.62 9.50
C ASN A 201 4.85 -9.57 10.55
N THR A 202 4.10 -10.60 10.95
CA THR A 202 4.52 -11.62 11.91
C THR A 202 4.65 -13.02 11.30
N ASN A 203 4.42 -13.20 10.01
CA ASN A 203 4.62 -14.47 9.32
C ASN A 203 6.04 -15.02 9.55
N THR A 204 6.22 -16.31 9.40
CA THR A 204 7.54 -16.96 9.48
C THR A 204 8.40 -16.62 8.27
N ASP A 205 9.72 -16.83 8.39
CA ASP A 205 10.68 -16.62 7.29
C ASP A 205 10.34 -17.48 6.08
N ALA A 206 9.92 -18.74 6.31
CA ALA A 206 9.50 -19.64 5.25
C ALA A 206 8.25 -19.13 4.51
N GLN A 207 7.28 -18.59 5.26
CA GLN A 207 6.06 -18.02 4.70
C GLN A 207 6.38 -16.76 3.87
N ARG A 208 7.14 -15.79 4.42
CA ARG A 208 7.54 -14.58 3.68
C ARG A 208 8.28 -14.92 2.38
N LYS A 209 9.25 -15.85 2.44
CA LYS A 209 9.97 -16.31 1.24
C LYS A 209 9.05 -16.98 0.23
N ALA A 210 8.11 -17.80 0.69
CA ALA A 210 7.15 -18.45 -0.19
C ALA A 210 6.21 -17.42 -0.85
N PHE A 211 5.74 -16.41 -0.12
CA PHE A 211 4.88 -15.36 -0.65
C PHE A 211 5.63 -14.52 -1.70
N ALA A 212 6.81 -14.03 -1.35
CA ALA A 212 7.62 -13.23 -2.27
C ALA A 212 7.92 -13.98 -3.58
N ARG A 213 8.38 -15.23 -3.49
CA ARG A 213 8.63 -16.08 -4.65
C ARG A 213 7.37 -16.29 -5.49
N TYR A 214 6.21 -16.47 -4.85
CA TYR A 214 4.97 -16.70 -5.56
C TYR A 214 4.48 -15.44 -6.28
N ILE A 215 4.63 -14.27 -5.67
CA ILE A 215 4.31 -12.98 -6.31
C ILE A 215 5.20 -12.78 -7.54
N HIS A 216 6.53 -12.91 -7.43
CA HIS A 216 7.44 -12.80 -8.56
C HIS A 216 7.15 -13.82 -9.68
N ALA A 217 6.75 -15.04 -9.31
CA ALA A 217 6.40 -16.06 -10.32
C ALA A 217 5.14 -15.73 -11.11
N LEU A 218 4.26 -14.89 -10.58
CA LEU A 218 2.99 -14.53 -11.21
C LEU A 218 3.01 -13.14 -11.86
N ASP A 219 3.79 -12.22 -11.31
CA ASP A 219 3.86 -10.83 -11.78
C ASP A 219 4.76 -10.74 -13.02
N PRO A 220 4.18 -10.56 -14.23
CA PRO A 220 4.95 -10.54 -15.46
C PRO A 220 5.79 -9.27 -15.63
N TYR A 221 5.61 -8.29 -14.76
CA TYR A 221 6.29 -7.00 -14.79
C TYR A 221 7.45 -6.90 -13.79
N ASP A 222 7.58 -7.90 -12.93
CA ASP A 222 8.66 -8.02 -11.94
C ASP A 222 8.75 -6.80 -10.98
N HIS A 223 7.59 -6.39 -10.44
CA HIS A 223 7.55 -5.33 -9.46
C HIS A 223 8.23 -5.74 -8.15
N PRO A 224 8.86 -4.79 -7.44
CA PRO A 224 9.56 -5.10 -6.19
C PRO A 224 8.62 -5.61 -5.10
N VAL A 225 9.11 -6.56 -4.32
CA VAL A 225 8.47 -7.11 -3.13
C VAL A 225 9.21 -6.64 -1.89
N VAL A 226 8.48 -6.03 -0.96
CA VAL A 226 8.99 -5.54 0.33
C VAL A 226 8.18 -6.12 1.49
N CYS A 227 8.58 -5.85 2.71
CA CYS A 227 7.85 -6.25 3.90
C CYS A 227 7.95 -5.15 4.96
N HIS A 228 6.83 -4.80 5.57
CA HIS A 228 6.80 -3.87 6.69
C HIS A 228 6.99 -4.59 8.03
N THR A 229 7.66 -3.92 8.97
CA THR A 229 7.70 -4.32 10.38
C THR A 229 8.02 -3.16 11.29
N PHE A 230 7.57 -3.27 12.54
CA PHE A 230 7.71 -2.24 13.57
C PHE A 230 9.04 -2.30 14.34
N PRO A 231 9.38 -1.26 15.10
CA PRO A 231 10.61 -1.18 15.88
C PRO A 231 10.82 -2.39 16.79
N GLY A 232 12.09 -2.83 16.88
CA GLY A 232 12.48 -3.99 17.71
C GLY A 232 12.34 -5.34 17.02
N ARG A 233 11.77 -5.41 15.82
CA ARG A 233 11.62 -6.66 15.04
C ARG A 233 12.50 -6.74 13.81
N TYR A 234 13.24 -5.69 13.46
CA TYR A 234 13.98 -5.59 12.20
C TYR A 234 14.89 -6.78 11.93
N ASP A 235 15.73 -7.19 12.88
CA ASP A 235 16.68 -8.29 12.68
C ASP A 235 15.96 -9.60 12.44
N ARG A 236 14.96 -9.89 13.25
CA ARG A 236 14.14 -11.09 13.12
C ARG A 236 13.47 -11.20 11.76
N ILE A 237 12.99 -10.07 11.20
CA ILE A 237 12.23 -10.06 9.95
C ILE A 237 13.14 -9.98 8.74
N TYR A 238 14.16 -9.11 8.78
CA TYR A 238 14.93 -8.79 7.58
C TYR A 238 16.22 -9.59 7.42
N GLU A 239 16.90 -10.00 8.52
CA GLU A 239 18.14 -10.79 8.39
C GLU A 239 17.97 -12.07 7.57
N PRO A 240 16.90 -12.87 7.77
CA PRO A 240 16.68 -14.08 6.99
C PRO A 240 16.42 -13.83 5.50
N LEU A 241 16.08 -12.59 5.13
CA LEU A 241 15.78 -12.17 3.75
C LEU A 241 16.98 -11.56 3.03
N LEU A 242 18.09 -11.27 3.75
CA LEU A 242 19.30 -10.72 3.14
C LEU A 242 19.84 -11.67 2.04
N GLY A 243 20.09 -11.12 0.85
CA GLY A 243 20.54 -11.88 -0.32
C GLY A 243 19.46 -12.75 -0.97
N TYR A 244 18.23 -12.77 -0.46
CA TYR A 244 17.15 -13.53 -1.07
C TYR A 244 16.69 -12.88 -2.38
N GLU A 245 16.71 -13.65 -3.48
CA GLU A 245 16.53 -13.14 -4.85
C GLU A 245 15.14 -12.54 -5.15
N HIS A 246 14.13 -12.89 -4.37
CA HIS A 246 12.74 -12.44 -4.54
C HIS A 246 12.32 -11.39 -3.52
N PHE A 247 13.28 -10.67 -2.91
CA PHE A 247 12.97 -9.64 -1.93
C PHE A 247 13.84 -8.40 -2.14
N GLU A 248 13.21 -7.26 -2.34
CA GLU A 248 13.87 -6.03 -2.76
C GLU A 248 14.11 -5.04 -1.63
N GLY A 249 13.52 -5.24 -0.46
CA GLY A 249 13.86 -4.36 0.66
C GLY A 249 12.88 -4.26 1.80
N PRO A 250 13.30 -3.58 2.88
CA PRO A 250 12.46 -3.30 4.03
C PRO A 250 11.53 -2.11 3.78
N SER A 251 10.34 -2.19 4.31
CA SER A 251 9.39 -1.11 4.53
C SER A 251 9.44 -0.80 6.03
N LEU A 252 10.09 0.30 6.41
CA LEU A 252 10.48 0.57 7.80
C LEU A 252 9.47 1.46 8.52
N GLN A 253 9.06 1.02 9.72
CA GLN A 253 8.46 1.88 10.74
C GLN A 253 9.56 2.29 11.71
N THR A 254 9.97 3.56 11.75
CA THR A 254 11.07 4.00 12.62
C THR A 254 11.11 5.50 12.85
N ASN A 255 11.53 5.91 14.06
CA ASN A 255 11.92 7.28 14.37
C ASN A 255 13.43 7.53 14.21
N ASP A 256 14.21 6.47 14.02
CA ASP A 256 15.65 6.51 13.84
C ASP A 256 16.00 6.31 12.36
N THR A 257 15.49 7.23 11.56
CA THR A 257 15.46 7.13 10.10
C THR A 257 16.84 6.95 9.49
N HIS A 258 17.80 7.81 9.86
CA HIS A 258 19.13 7.78 9.28
C HIS A 258 19.89 6.47 9.61
N ARG A 259 19.90 6.05 10.87
CA ARG A 259 20.64 4.85 11.29
C ARG A 259 20.04 3.58 10.71
N GLN A 260 18.71 3.46 10.68
CA GLN A 260 18.08 2.28 10.12
C GLN A 260 18.23 2.21 8.58
N THR A 261 18.12 3.33 7.89
CA THR A 261 18.40 3.37 6.44
C THR A 261 19.84 2.95 6.15
N LEU A 262 20.82 3.56 6.80
CA LEU A 262 22.24 3.23 6.61
C LEU A 262 22.52 1.75 6.93
N ARG A 263 21.94 1.24 8.01
CA ARG A 263 22.06 -0.15 8.42
C ARG A 263 21.66 -1.12 7.32
N TRP A 264 20.45 -0.98 6.79
CA TRP A 264 19.91 -1.94 5.83
C TRP A 264 20.51 -1.75 4.42
N VAL A 265 20.84 -0.54 4.04
CA VAL A 265 21.65 -0.27 2.84
C VAL A 265 22.99 -1.03 2.95
N THR A 266 23.75 -0.85 4.03
CA THR A 266 25.06 -1.48 4.22
C THR A 266 24.97 -3.01 4.28
N ARG A 267 24.00 -3.54 5.01
CA ARG A 267 23.82 -5.01 5.17
C ARG A 267 23.40 -5.67 3.88
N SER A 268 22.53 -5.04 3.10
CA SER A 268 22.10 -5.57 1.82
C SER A 268 23.24 -5.61 0.79
N VAL A 269 24.12 -4.61 0.79
CA VAL A 269 25.35 -4.61 -0.02
C VAL A 269 26.26 -5.77 0.39
N ALA A 270 26.49 -5.94 1.70
CA ALA A 270 27.34 -7.03 2.22
C ALA A 270 26.76 -8.42 1.88
N ALA A 271 25.46 -8.54 1.77
CA ALA A 271 24.77 -9.78 1.37
C ALA A 271 24.73 -10.00 -0.15
N GLY A 272 25.32 -9.11 -0.95
CA GLY A 272 25.41 -9.22 -2.40
C GLY A 272 24.16 -8.79 -3.19
N ARG A 273 23.11 -8.28 -2.52
CA ARG A 273 21.90 -7.77 -3.16
C ARG A 273 21.50 -6.46 -2.54
N LYS A 274 21.66 -5.35 -3.25
CA LYS A 274 21.28 -4.02 -2.77
C LYS A 274 19.77 -3.92 -2.64
N TRP A 275 19.31 -3.45 -1.51
CA TRP A 275 17.89 -3.24 -1.25
C TRP A 275 17.47 -1.80 -1.48
N ILE A 276 16.26 -1.60 -1.98
CA ILE A 276 15.52 -0.36 -1.75
C ILE A 276 15.14 -0.31 -0.27
N VAL A 277 15.44 0.78 0.41
CA VAL A 277 15.10 0.95 1.83
C VAL A 277 14.09 2.07 1.94
N CYS A 278 12.84 1.71 2.17
CA CYS A 278 11.74 2.64 2.31
C CYS A 278 11.48 2.96 3.78
N LEU A 279 11.28 4.24 4.08
CA LEU A 279 10.79 4.74 5.35
C LEU A 279 9.29 4.97 5.16
N ASP A 280 8.48 3.99 5.56
CA ASP A 280 7.08 3.97 5.23
C ASP A 280 6.19 4.41 6.39
N GLU A 281 6.69 4.34 7.62
CA GLU A 281 6.04 4.91 8.78
C GLU A 281 7.07 5.61 9.67
N ILE A 282 6.96 6.93 9.78
CA ILE A 282 7.85 7.76 10.57
C ILE A 282 7.05 8.65 11.53
N GLY A 283 7.54 8.79 12.76
CA GLY A 283 6.84 9.53 13.81
C GLY A 283 5.80 8.68 14.53
N PRO A 284 5.07 9.26 15.50
CA PRO A 284 3.95 8.58 16.10
C PRO A 284 2.86 8.37 15.06
N ALA A 285 2.48 7.14 14.77
CA ALA A 285 1.45 6.78 13.78
C ALA A 285 0.13 7.55 13.97
N ASN A 286 -0.21 7.84 15.24
CA ASN A 286 -1.42 8.56 15.60
C ASN A 286 -1.38 10.07 15.35
N THR A 287 -0.27 10.65 14.92
CA THR A 287 -0.21 12.08 14.59
C THR A 287 -0.54 12.38 13.14
N GLY A 288 -0.48 11.36 12.27
CA GLY A 288 -0.77 11.49 10.85
C GLY A 288 0.05 12.60 10.16
N VAL A 289 -0.39 13.00 9.00
CA VAL A 289 0.15 14.18 8.32
C VAL A 289 -0.41 15.42 9.02
N LYS A 290 0.47 16.36 9.40
CA LYS A 290 0.00 17.64 9.96
C LYS A 290 -0.86 18.35 8.93
N PRO A 291 -1.95 19.05 9.40
CA PRO A 291 -2.76 19.86 8.50
C PRO A 291 -1.91 20.88 7.75
N ASP A 292 -2.30 21.19 6.53
CA ASP A 292 -1.78 22.36 5.85
C ASP A 292 -2.04 23.60 6.67
N ALA A 293 -1.03 24.45 6.83
CA ALA A 293 -1.18 25.72 7.54
C ALA A 293 -2.19 26.65 6.86
N ASP A 294 -2.30 26.52 5.53
CA ASP A 294 -3.17 27.34 4.67
C ASP A 294 -4.52 26.66 4.37
N ASP A 295 -4.70 25.41 4.74
CA ASP A 295 -5.94 24.69 4.50
C ASP A 295 -6.26 23.62 5.56
N PRO A 296 -6.65 24.05 6.76
CA PRO A 296 -6.99 23.13 7.84
C PRO A 296 -8.21 22.24 7.57
N ALA A 297 -9.01 22.53 6.52
CA ALA A 297 -10.14 21.70 6.13
C ALA A 297 -9.73 20.38 5.47
N HIS A 298 -8.47 20.22 5.04
CA HIS A 298 -7.90 18.95 4.56
C HIS A 298 -7.40 18.03 5.68
N ASP A 299 -7.76 18.31 6.91
CA ASP A 299 -7.30 17.58 8.10
C ASP A 299 -7.86 16.15 8.24
N GLU A 300 -8.72 15.72 7.32
CA GLU A 300 -9.28 14.34 7.32
C GLU A 300 -8.29 13.23 6.96
N VAL A 301 -7.09 13.57 6.58
CA VAL A 301 -6.00 12.60 6.45
C VAL A 301 -5.48 12.15 7.82
N ARG A 302 -5.96 12.77 8.89
CA ARG A 302 -5.81 12.23 10.24
C ARG A 302 -6.76 11.06 10.44
N THR A 303 -6.21 9.89 10.58
CA THR A 303 -6.92 8.69 11.04
C THR A 303 -7.22 8.74 12.52
#